data_8138c1d58862e1bdddd05dd5723c15ee
#
_entry.id   8138c1d58862e1bdddd05dd5723c15ee
#
_cell.length_a   1.000
_cell.length_b   1.000
_cell.length_c   1.000
_cell.angle_alpha   90.00
_cell.angle_beta   90.00
_cell.angle_gamma   90.00
#
_symmetry.space_group_name_H-M   'P 1'
#
loop_
_entity.id
_entity.type
_entity.pdbx_description
1 polymer ?
#
loop_
_entity_poly.entity_id
_entity_poly.type
_entity_poly.pdbx_seq_one_letter_code
_entity_poly.pdbx_strand_id
1 'polypeptide(L)'
;MTHAFSSLDDLGDGYGFRKVRSALGVTAFGVNAVVYPPHYEGFEHYHDTQDELYFVHRGTVRIEVEGETRDLGPGGLFHAESTTPRKISNPFDEDAVLFVVGGKGGYIERDGHLVDPDDAERRASFGKS
;
A
#
# COMPACT_ATOMS: atom_id res chain seq x y z
N MET A 1 -19.24 -19.29 6.01
CA MET A 1 -17.82 -19.61 6.23
C MET A 1 -17.28 -18.80 7.38
N THR A 2 -16.57 -19.43 8.31
CA THR A 2 -16.09 -18.77 9.52
C THR A 2 -14.62 -18.32 9.42
N HIS A 3 -13.87 -18.84 8.45
CA HIS A 3 -12.44 -18.57 8.34
C HIS A 3 -11.93 -18.85 6.93
N ALA A 4 -10.74 -18.36 6.63
CA ALA A 4 -10.08 -18.57 5.34
C ALA A 4 -8.56 -18.50 5.51
N PHE A 5 -7.84 -19.23 4.65
CA PHE A 5 -6.38 -19.25 4.62
C PHE A 5 -5.90 -18.92 3.20
N SER A 6 -4.78 -18.24 3.11
CA SER A 6 -4.08 -18.04 1.85
C SER A 6 -2.62 -17.67 2.13
N SER A 7 -1.88 -17.34 1.08
CA SER A 7 -0.52 -16.81 1.19
C SER A 7 -0.34 -15.72 0.13
N LEU A 8 0.67 -14.87 0.30
CA LEU A 8 0.94 -13.82 -0.69
C LEU A 8 1.24 -14.40 -2.07
N ASP A 9 1.95 -15.50 -2.13
CA ASP A 9 2.30 -16.14 -3.40
C ASP A 9 1.09 -16.73 -4.11
N ASP A 10 0.07 -17.15 -3.36
CA ASP A 10 -1.17 -17.66 -3.94
C ASP A 10 -2.10 -16.55 -4.43
N LEU A 11 -1.87 -15.31 -4.01
CA LEU A 11 -2.71 -14.17 -4.36
C LEU A 11 -2.21 -13.39 -5.58
N GLY A 12 -1.15 -13.84 -6.21
CA GLY A 12 -0.63 -13.23 -7.41
C GLY A 12 0.87 -13.48 -7.58
N ASP A 13 1.39 -13.04 -8.69
CA ASP A 13 2.81 -13.05 -9.00
C ASP A 13 3.21 -11.69 -9.58
N GLY A 14 4.52 -11.44 -9.72
CA GLY A 14 5.00 -10.17 -10.21
C GLY A 14 4.75 -9.02 -9.22
N TYR A 15 4.71 -7.83 -9.76
CA TYR A 15 4.59 -6.60 -8.98
C TYR A 15 3.15 -6.11 -8.90
N GLY A 16 2.86 -5.28 -7.91
CA GLY A 16 1.53 -4.70 -7.73
C GLY A 16 0.83 -5.25 -6.50
N PHE A 17 -0.49 -5.13 -6.51
CA PHE A 17 -1.30 -5.47 -5.34
C PHE A 17 -1.56 -6.96 -5.23
N ARG A 18 -1.51 -7.46 -3.99
CA ARG A 18 -2.08 -8.75 -3.58
C ARG A 18 -3.36 -8.42 -2.83
N LYS A 19 -4.50 -8.80 -3.39
CA LYS A 19 -5.83 -8.40 -2.87
C LYS A 19 -6.25 -9.30 -1.71
N VAL A 20 -5.64 -9.07 -0.57
CA VAL A 20 -5.83 -9.89 0.64
C VAL A 20 -7.27 -9.82 1.12
N ARG A 21 -7.84 -8.61 1.20
CA ARG A 21 -9.18 -8.40 1.71
C ARG A 21 -10.23 -9.23 0.97
N SER A 22 -10.28 -9.09 -0.34
CA SER A 22 -11.31 -9.79 -1.13
C SER A 22 -11.07 -11.29 -1.17
N ALA A 23 -9.81 -11.73 -1.25
CA ALA A 23 -9.49 -13.15 -1.29
C ALA A 23 -9.86 -13.88 -0.01
N LEU A 24 -9.69 -13.24 1.14
CA LEU A 24 -9.96 -13.85 2.45
C LEU A 24 -11.33 -13.48 3.03
N GLY A 25 -12.11 -12.67 2.32
CA GLY A 25 -13.44 -12.28 2.78
C GLY A 25 -13.45 -11.36 3.99
N VAL A 26 -12.43 -10.52 4.13
CA VAL A 26 -12.35 -9.56 5.25
C VAL A 26 -13.32 -8.42 4.98
N THR A 27 -14.23 -8.16 5.91
CA THR A 27 -15.23 -7.10 5.78
C THR A 27 -15.08 -5.98 6.81
N ALA A 28 -14.34 -6.23 7.89
CA ALA A 28 -14.23 -5.27 8.99
C ALA A 28 -13.24 -4.13 8.72
N PHE A 29 -12.31 -4.33 7.82
CA PHE A 29 -11.29 -3.34 7.45
C PHE A 29 -10.74 -3.67 6.07
N GLY A 30 -10.07 -2.69 5.45
CA GLY A 30 -9.32 -2.92 4.23
C GLY A 30 -7.95 -3.47 4.54
N VAL A 31 -7.48 -4.43 3.75
CA VAL A 31 -6.12 -4.94 3.84
C VAL A 31 -5.65 -5.44 2.49
N ASN A 32 -4.48 -4.98 2.07
CA ASN A 32 -3.82 -5.46 0.87
C ASN A 32 -2.32 -5.53 1.12
N ALA A 33 -1.64 -6.33 0.34
CA ALA A 33 -0.20 -6.25 0.24
C ALA A 33 0.17 -5.64 -1.11
N VAL A 34 1.33 -5.02 -1.18
CA VAL A 34 1.87 -4.44 -2.40
C VAL A 34 3.30 -4.92 -2.57
N VAL A 35 3.62 -5.42 -3.74
CA VAL A 35 4.99 -5.80 -4.09
C VAL A 35 5.55 -4.73 -5.03
N TYR A 36 6.55 -4.01 -4.56
CA TYR A 36 7.21 -2.95 -5.32
C TYR A 36 8.47 -3.45 -6.00
N PRO A 37 8.65 -3.16 -7.29
CA PRO A 37 9.93 -3.44 -7.95
C PRO A 37 11.04 -2.53 -7.42
N PRO A 38 12.32 -2.90 -7.67
CA PRO A 38 13.42 -1.97 -7.44
C PRO A 38 13.23 -0.70 -8.25
N HIS A 39 13.69 0.42 -7.69
CA HIS A 39 13.68 1.73 -8.35
C HIS A 39 12.28 2.19 -8.76
N TYR A 40 11.28 1.84 -7.97
CA TYR A 40 9.91 2.28 -8.20
C TYR A 40 9.67 3.62 -7.51
N GLU A 41 9.28 4.62 -8.30
CA GLU A 41 8.85 5.90 -7.76
C GLU A 41 7.35 5.84 -7.49
N GLY A 42 6.96 6.07 -6.23
CA GLY A 42 5.58 6.13 -5.82
C GLY A 42 4.87 7.38 -6.32
N PHE A 43 3.63 7.53 -5.95
CA PHE A 43 2.82 8.71 -6.22
C PHE A 43 2.28 9.24 -4.90
N GLU A 44 2.17 10.56 -4.79
CA GLU A 44 1.61 11.20 -3.61
C GLU A 44 0.09 11.10 -3.64
N HIS A 45 -0.51 10.61 -2.55
CA HIS A 45 -1.95 10.42 -2.45
C HIS A 45 -2.44 10.67 -1.04
N TYR A 46 -3.73 10.85 -0.91
CA TYR A 46 -4.43 10.96 0.36
C TYR A 46 -5.81 10.30 0.22
N HIS A 47 -6.51 10.14 1.32
CA HIS A 47 -7.86 9.57 1.35
C HIS A 47 -8.84 10.55 1.96
N ASP A 48 -10.13 10.41 1.65
CA ASP A 48 -11.16 11.26 2.25
C ASP A 48 -11.47 10.87 3.68
N THR A 49 -11.57 9.57 3.96
CA THR A 49 -12.08 9.07 5.23
C THR A 49 -11.18 8.05 5.88
N GLN A 50 -10.68 7.06 5.13
CA GLN A 50 -9.96 5.95 5.76
C GLN A 50 -8.56 6.35 6.23
N ASP A 51 -8.25 5.97 7.46
CA ASP A 51 -6.88 6.02 7.98
C ASP A 51 -6.15 4.75 7.53
N GLU A 52 -4.84 4.82 7.36
CA GLU A 52 -4.05 3.68 6.91
C GLU A 52 -2.86 3.41 7.80
N LEU A 53 -2.61 2.13 8.05
CA LEU A 53 -1.41 1.65 8.71
C LEU A 53 -0.63 0.82 7.70
N TYR A 54 0.66 1.12 7.58
CA TYR A 54 1.57 0.43 6.68
C TYR A 54 2.58 -0.36 7.50
N PHE A 55 2.85 -1.58 7.06
CA PHE A 55 3.83 -2.47 7.70
C PHE A 55 4.74 -3.04 6.62
N VAL A 56 6.05 -2.86 6.78
CA VAL A 56 7.04 -3.39 5.85
C VAL A 56 7.33 -4.84 6.22
N HIS A 57 6.99 -5.75 5.32
CA HIS A 57 7.22 -7.17 5.51
C HIS A 57 8.63 -7.57 5.04
N ARG A 58 9.07 -7.03 3.89
CA ARG A 58 10.35 -7.38 3.28
C ARG A 58 10.88 -6.21 2.46
N GLY A 59 12.21 -6.10 2.38
CA GLY A 59 12.84 -4.99 1.67
C GLY A 59 12.76 -3.69 2.45
N THR A 60 13.01 -2.59 1.79
CA THR A 60 12.99 -1.25 2.39
C THR A 60 12.18 -0.31 1.49
N VAL A 61 11.37 0.52 2.11
CA VAL A 61 10.61 1.55 1.38
C VAL A 61 10.99 2.93 1.89
N ARG A 62 10.80 3.93 1.04
CA ARG A 62 10.98 5.34 1.42
C ARG A 62 9.63 6.01 1.50
N ILE A 63 9.38 6.67 2.63
CA ILE A 63 8.13 7.39 2.88
C ILE A 63 8.42 8.87 2.93
N GLU A 64 7.64 9.64 2.17
CA GLU A 64 7.68 11.10 2.16
C GLU A 64 6.32 11.61 2.63
N VAL A 65 6.32 12.35 3.72
CA VAL A 65 5.09 12.86 4.36
C VAL A 65 5.41 14.17 5.07
N GLU A 66 4.63 15.21 4.77
CA GLU A 66 4.73 16.51 5.43
C GLU A 66 6.16 17.06 5.52
N GLY A 67 6.91 16.95 4.42
CA GLY A 67 8.30 17.42 4.36
C GLY A 67 9.32 16.51 5.03
N GLU A 68 8.88 15.43 5.65
CA GLU A 68 9.75 14.43 6.27
C GLU A 68 9.98 13.28 5.30
N THR A 69 11.21 12.78 5.25
CA THR A 69 11.57 11.59 4.47
C THR A 69 12.15 10.57 5.42
N ARG A 70 11.63 9.33 5.35
CA ARG A 70 12.10 8.26 6.21
C ARG A 70 12.13 6.94 5.46
N ASP A 71 13.22 6.18 5.64
CA ASP A 71 13.35 4.84 5.07
C ASP A 71 12.99 3.81 6.16
N LEU A 72 12.14 2.86 5.79
CA LEU A 72 11.69 1.79 6.69
C LEU A 72 12.07 0.44 6.11
N GLY A 73 12.83 -0.32 6.87
CA GLY A 73 13.15 -1.71 6.58
C GLY A 73 12.13 -2.68 7.15
N PRO A 74 12.41 -4.01 7.10
CA PRO A 74 11.47 -5.03 7.60
C PRO A 74 11.05 -4.77 9.05
N GLY A 75 9.75 -4.85 9.31
CA GLY A 75 9.18 -4.53 10.61
C GLY A 75 8.84 -3.06 10.79
N GLY A 76 9.18 -2.20 9.83
CA GLY A 76 8.87 -0.78 9.90
C GLY A 76 7.37 -0.52 9.85
N LEU A 77 6.93 0.52 10.56
CA LEU A 77 5.51 0.88 10.69
C LEU A 77 5.32 2.35 10.41
N PHE A 78 4.24 2.66 9.68
CA PHE A 78 3.86 4.04 9.38
C PHE A 78 2.34 4.15 9.41
N HIS A 79 1.84 5.11 10.18
CA HIS A 79 0.41 5.44 10.22
C HIS A 79 0.17 6.80 9.58
N ALA A 80 -0.80 6.87 8.69
CA ALA A 80 -1.25 8.13 8.10
C ALA A 80 -2.74 8.31 8.34
N GLU A 81 -3.12 9.45 8.91
CA GLU A 81 -4.53 9.84 8.94
C GLU A 81 -5.01 10.13 7.53
N SER A 82 -6.31 9.97 7.29
CA SER A 82 -6.90 9.92 5.95
C SER A 82 -6.42 11.03 5.02
N THR A 83 -6.55 12.28 5.43
CA THR A 83 -6.29 13.43 4.56
C THR A 83 -4.82 13.84 4.46
N THR A 84 -3.92 13.13 5.13
CA THR A 84 -2.49 13.42 5.09
C THR A 84 -1.88 12.92 3.78
N PRO A 85 -1.41 13.80 2.88
CA PRO A 85 -0.73 13.35 1.66
C PRO A 85 0.56 12.62 2.00
N ARG A 86 0.79 11.48 1.33
CA ARG A 86 1.98 10.67 1.53
C ARG A 86 2.38 10.00 0.22
N LYS A 87 3.66 9.71 0.11
CA LYS A 87 4.26 9.05 -1.04
C LYS A 87 5.14 7.93 -0.55
N ILE A 88 4.95 6.73 -1.10
CA ILE A 88 5.75 5.55 -0.75
C ILE A 88 6.44 5.07 -2.02
N SER A 89 7.76 4.95 -1.94
CA SER A 89 8.60 4.56 -3.06
C SER A 89 9.56 3.46 -2.65
N ASN A 90 10.08 2.74 -3.62
CA ASN A 90 11.19 1.82 -3.43
C ASN A 90 12.36 2.27 -4.32
N PRO A 91 13.22 3.18 -3.83
CA PRO A 91 14.38 3.64 -4.62
C PRO A 91 15.57 2.69 -4.54
N PHE A 92 15.44 1.56 -3.85
CA PHE A 92 16.53 0.63 -3.59
C PHE A 92 16.60 -0.47 -4.64
N ASP A 93 17.60 -1.35 -4.54
CA ASP A 93 17.93 -2.35 -5.55
C ASP A 93 17.19 -3.68 -5.38
N GLU A 94 16.42 -3.83 -4.30
CA GLU A 94 15.69 -5.06 -3.98
C GLU A 94 14.19 -4.82 -4.01
N ASP A 95 13.41 -5.88 -4.23
CA ASP A 95 11.96 -5.82 -4.10
C ASP A 95 11.56 -5.46 -2.67
N ALA A 96 10.44 -4.80 -2.52
CA ALA A 96 9.87 -4.52 -1.23
C ALA A 96 8.42 -5.02 -1.16
N VAL A 97 8.03 -5.54 0.01
CA VAL A 97 6.67 -6.01 0.26
C VAL A 97 6.10 -5.23 1.44
N LEU A 98 4.97 -4.61 1.20
CA LEU A 98 4.30 -3.74 2.16
C LEU A 98 2.88 -4.23 2.39
N PHE A 99 2.44 -4.25 3.65
CA PHE A 99 1.04 -4.43 4.00
C PHE A 99 0.41 -3.09 4.31
N VAL A 100 -0.82 -2.91 3.82
CA VAL A 100 -1.60 -1.70 4.07
C VAL A 100 -2.93 -2.13 4.67
N VAL A 101 -3.23 -1.62 5.86
CA VAL A 101 -4.49 -1.86 6.56
C VAL A 101 -5.20 -0.52 6.68
N GLY A 102 -6.45 -0.45 6.25
CA GLY A 102 -7.18 0.81 6.25
C GLY A 102 -8.63 0.67 6.67
N GLY A 103 -9.18 1.76 7.18
CA GLY A 103 -10.56 1.81 7.59
C GLY A 103 -10.88 3.01 8.46
N LYS A 104 -12.14 3.09 8.88
CA LYS A 104 -12.60 4.10 9.83
C LYS A 104 -13.89 3.57 10.46
N GLY A 105 -13.75 2.81 11.56
CA GLY A 105 -14.89 2.11 12.13
C GLY A 105 -15.38 0.95 11.29
N GLY A 106 -14.58 0.49 10.33
CA GLY A 106 -14.91 -0.59 9.40
C GLY A 106 -14.23 -0.37 8.07
N TYR A 107 -14.56 -1.22 7.11
CA TYR A 107 -14.04 -1.09 5.76
C TYR A 107 -14.64 0.14 5.08
N ILE A 108 -13.77 0.92 4.44
CA ILE A 108 -14.16 2.07 3.62
C ILE A 108 -13.84 1.75 2.17
N GLU A 109 -14.78 1.94 1.26
CA GLU A 109 -14.55 1.79 -0.16
C GLU A 109 -13.54 2.82 -0.66
N ARG A 110 -13.05 2.63 -1.89
CA ARG A 110 -12.03 3.48 -2.47
C ARG A 110 -12.35 4.96 -2.31
N ASP A 111 -11.52 5.67 -1.57
CA ASP A 111 -11.63 7.11 -1.36
C ASP A 111 -10.29 7.82 -1.57
N GLY A 112 -9.33 7.14 -2.23
CA GLY A 112 -8.01 7.69 -2.49
C GLY A 112 -7.99 8.70 -3.62
N HIS A 113 -7.16 9.73 -3.48
CA HIS A 113 -6.98 10.79 -4.46
C HIS A 113 -5.49 11.03 -4.70
N LEU A 114 -5.12 11.26 -5.95
CA LEU A 114 -3.77 11.72 -6.29
C LEU A 114 -3.64 13.20 -6.00
N VAL A 115 -2.50 13.60 -5.45
CA VAL A 115 -2.16 15.01 -5.27
C VAL A 115 -1.84 15.62 -6.65
N ASP A 116 -1.07 14.91 -7.47
CA ASP A 116 -0.76 15.31 -8.83
C ASP A 116 -1.54 14.44 -9.82
N PRO A 117 -2.51 15.00 -10.56
CA PRO A 117 -3.28 14.20 -11.51
C PRO A 117 -2.45 13.62 -12.65
N ASP A 118 -1.26 14.18 -12.92
CA ASP A 118 -0.35 13.63 -13.93
C ASP A 118 0.21 12.25 -13.54
N ASP A 119 0.13 11.88 -12.27
CA ASP A 119 0.54 10.56 -11.80
C ASP A 119 -0.47 9.45 -12.14
N ALA A 120 -1.65 9.78 -12.64
CA ALA A 120 -2.72 8.81 -12.85
C ALA A 120 -2.31 7.69 -13.82
N GLU A 121 -1.62 8.03 -14.89
CA GLU A 121 -1.18 7.06 -15.90
C GLU A 121 -0.17 6.08 -15.32
N ARG A 122 0.82 6.59 -14.57
CA ARG A 122 1.83 5.77 -13.92
C ARG A 122 1.20 4.84 -12.87
N ARG A 123 0.24 5.35 -12.10
CA ARG A 123 -0.50 4.54 -11.14
C ARG A 123 -1.30 3.44 -11.84
N ALA A 124 -1.96 3.75 -12.94
CA ALA A 124 -2.78 2.79 -13.66
C ALA A 124 -1.94 1.65 -14.27
N SER A 125 -0.67 1.90 -14.60
CA SER A 125 0.22 0.88 -15.16
C SER A 125 0.90 0.02 -14.09
N PHE A 126 0.82 0.40 -12.82
CA PHE A 126 1.46 -0.34 -11.74
C PHE A 126 0.84 -1.73 -11.57
N GLY A 127 1.68 -2.75 -11.51
CA GLY A 127 1.24 -4.13 -11.40
C GLY A 127 0.97 -4.83 -12.72
N LYS A 128 1.14 -4.13 -13.84
CA LYS A 128 1.05 -4.72 -15.18
C LYS A 128 2.47 -5.10 -15.63
N SER A 129 2.87 -6.27 -15.28
CA SER A 129 4.21 -6.76 -15.64
C SER A 129 4.15 -7.83 -16.70
#